data_6eca122fb63e6bf7a9386b71a9086964
#
_entry.id   6eca122fb63e6bf7a9386b71a9086964
#
_cell.length_a   1.000
_cell.length_b   1.000
_cell.length_c   1.000
_cell.angle_alpha   90.00
_cell.angle_beta   90.00
_cell.angle_gamma   90.00
#
_symmetry.space_group_name_H-M   'P 1'
#
loop_
_entity.id
_entity.type
_entity.pdbx_description
1 polymer ?
#
loop_
_entity_poly.entity_id
_entity_poly.type
_entity_poly.pdbx_seq_one_letter_code
_entity_poly.pdbx_strand_id
1 'polypeptide(L)'
;KVPNKIGFHTGPGGNPTGIGDFMKKLDGARIPFCLKSVDHYGPIFEAQELMKKSNVPHVLVFRISTRGANDGYDYDVPPYKDPKYVNDPEGGAEKHWRKTMAKLPPEFDRKRVWLEPINEVDKDLCDWLGRFAVRTANLAQKEGIKVTLFAWSSGEPEPSGWETPGMLKYLRLCAKRPHQAAVALHEYSYLENDIFDQFPFKIGRFQYLFQICDKHNIPRPRVHITEWGWTLNTVPPPEKAIPDIRNVGELYARFPEIEGAAIWYLGPAF
;
A
#
# COMPACT_ATOMS: atom_id res chain seq x y z
N LYS A 1 7.14 6.40 24.01
CA LYS A 1 6.93 7.29 22.87
C LYS A 1 6.28 6.48 21.75
N VAL A 2 5.07 6.85 21.35
CA VAL A 2 4.34 6.14 20.29
C VAL A 2 5.05 6.38 18.97
N PRO A 3 5.43 5.34 18.20
CA PRO A 3 6.12 5.53 16.94
C PRO A 3 5.18 6.15 15.88
N ASN A 4 5.66 7.13 15.14
CA ASN A 4 4.91 7.68 14.04
C ASN A 4 4.85 6.67 12.87
N LYS A 5 3.66 6.52 12.28
CA LYS A 5 3.43 5.68 11.09
C LYS A 5 2.82 6.48 9.93
N ILE A 6 2.47 7.73 10.19
CA ILE A 6 1.80 8.59 9.23
C ILE A 6 2.80 9.23 8.28
N GLY A 7 2.36 9.44 7.07
CA GLY A 7 3.05 10.19 6.04
C GLY A 7 2.10 10.54 4.92
N PHE A 8 2.65 10.78 3.73
CA PHE A 8 1.89 11.34 2.63
C PHE A 8 1.94 10.47 1.38
N HIS A 9 0.90 10.63 0.56
CA HIS A 9 0.84 10.10 -0.79
C HIS A 9 1.17 11.23 -1.77
N THR A 10 2.08 10.98 -2.70
CA THR A 10 2.46 11.91 -3.77
C THR A 10 2.19 11.29 -5.14
N GLY A 11 2.11 12.13 -6.18
CA GLY A 11 1.90 11.67 -7.56
C GLY A 11 1.90 12.82 -8.55
N PRO A 12 1.83 12.53 -9.86
CA PRO A 12 1.77 13.55 -10.89
C PRO A 12 0.55 14.46 -10.70
N GLY A 13 0.73 15.76 -10.99
CA GLY A 13 -0.34 16.75 -10.87
C GLY A 13 -0.55 17.30 -9.46
N GLY A 14 0.04 16.67 -8.44
CA GLY A 14 0.03 17.20 -7.08
C GLY A 14 1.08 18.28 -6.85
N ASN A 15 1.03 18.89 -5.68
CA ASN A 15 2.03 19.84 -5.24
C ASN A 15 2.89 19.24 -4.12
N PRO A 16 4.05 18.65 -4.44
CA PRO A 16 4.93 18.06 -3.43
C PRO A 16 5.80 19.10 -2.70
N THR A 17 5.55 20.38 -2.88
CA THR A 17 6.33 21.45 -2.21
C THR A 17 6.34 21.24 -0.70
N GLY A 18 7.53 21.25 -0.10
CA GLY A 18 7.71 21.05 1.33
C GLY A 18 7.88 19.60 1.76
N ILE A 19 7.62 18.60 0.88
CA ILE A 19 7.76 17.19 1.27
C ILE A 19 9.22 16.85 1.61
N GLY A 20 10.18 17.41 0.87
CA GLY A 20 11.61 17.20 1.15
C GLY A 20 12.01 17.71 2.53
N ASP A 21 11.59 18.92 2.88
CA ASP A 21 11.87 19.51 4.20
C ASP A 21 11.20 18.72 5.32
N PHE A 22 9.96 18.28 5.11
CA PHE A 22 9.24 17.42 6.03
C PHE A 22 10.01 16.11 6.30
N MET A 23 10.44 15.43 5.23
CA MET A 23 11.18 14.17 5.33
C MET A 23 12.53 14.38 6.06
N LYS A 24 13.28 15.41 5.71
CA LYS A 24 14.57 15.74 6.36
C LYS A 24 14.40 16.03 7.84
N LYS A 25 13.35 16.77 8.20
CA LYS A 25 13.05 17.11 9.60
C LYS A 25 12.76 15.86 10.42
N LEU A 26 11.90 14.96 9.93
CA LEU A 26 11.57 13.73 10.63
C LEU A 26 12.77 12.78 10.69
N ASP A 27 13.48 12.63 9.57
CA ASP A 27 14.67 11.77 9.51
C ASP A 27 15.74 12.25 10.49
N GLY A 28 16.04 13.55 10.51
CA GLY A 28 17.00 14.15 11.44
C GLY A 28 16.60 13.98 12.91
N ALA A 29 15.30 13.97 13.20
CA ALA A 29 14.77 13.68 14.53
C ALA A 29 14.63 12.17 14.82
N ARG A 30 15.05 11.31 13.88
CA ARG A 30 14.92 9.85 13.93
C ARG A 30 13.47 9.38 14.11
N ILE A 31 12.55 10.07 13.46
CA ILE A 31 11.11 9.76 13.47
C ILE A 31 10.77 9.12 12.12
N PRO A 32 10.31 7.85 12.10
CA PRO A 32 9.86 7.22 10.87
C PRO A 32 8.67 7.94 10.23
N PHE A 33 8.60 7.93 8.93
CA PHE A 33 7.43 8.37 8.15
C PHE A 33 7.08 7.33 7.09
N CYS A 34 5.85 7.39 6.59
CA CYS A 34 5.42 6.65 5.42
C CYS A 34 5.39 7.59 4.20
N LEU A 35 5.90 7.13 3.08
CA LEU A 35 5.77 7.84 1.80
C LEU A 35 5.33 6.86 0.73
N LYS A 36 4.17 7.13 0.12
CA LYS A 36 3.68 6.41 -1.06
C LYS A 36 3.73 7.35 -2.25
N SER A 37 4.18 6.85 -3.39
CA SER A 37 4.07 7.60 -4.64
C SER A 37 3.56 6.73 -5.78
N VAL A 38 2.77 7.34 -6.65
CA VAL A 38 2.34 6.77 -7.93
C VAL A 38 3.06 7.52 -9.05
N ASP A 39 3.78 6.81 -9.92
CA ASP A 39 4.49 7.32 -11.10
C ASP A 39 5.59 8.35 -10.84
N HIS A 40 5.52 9.11 -9.78
CA HIS A 40 6.48 10.17 -9.46
C HIS A 40 7.53 9.65 -8.47
N TYR A 41 8.67 9.18 -9.00
CA TYR A 41 9.71 8.57 -8.18
C TYR A 41 10.57 9.58 -7.40
N GLY A 42 10.62 10.84 -7.79
CA GLY A 42 11.47 11.86 -7.17
C GLY A 42 11.42 11.89 -5.64
N PRO A 43 10.24 12.01 -5.00
CA PRO A 43 10.14 11.95 -3.53
C PRO A 43 10.60 10.62 -2.93
N ILE A 44 10.33 9.50 -3.59
CA ILE A 44 10.81 8.17 -3.15
C ILE A 44 12.35 8.13 -3.21
N PHE A 45 12.94 8.60 -4.29
CA PHE A 45 14.39 8.67 -4.43
C PHE A 45 15.02 9.49 -3.30
N GLU A 46 14.47 10.67 -3.02
CA GLU A 46 14.94 11.51 -1.92
C GLU A 46 14.86 10.81 -0.56
N ALA A 47 13.73 10.14 -0.28
CA ALA A 47 13.54 9.39 0.94
C ALA A 47 14.50 8.21 1.08
N GLN A 48 14.73 7.46 0.00
CA GLN A 48 15.67 6.33 0.04
C GLN A 48 17.12 6.78 0.27
N GLU A 49 17.50 7.94 -0.24
CA GLU A 49 18.83 8.51 0.00
C GLU A 49 19.00 8.92 1.47
N LEU A 50 17.95 9.48 2.09
CA LEU A 50 17.93 9.73 3.54
C LEU A 50 18.10 8.43 4.33
N MET A 51 17.35 7.38 3.99
CA MET A 51 17.43 6.09 4.67
C MET A 51 18.82 5.44 4.57
N LYS A 52 19.47 5.54 3.43
CA LYS A 52 20.84 5.02 3.24
C LYS A 52 21.83 5.61 4.23
N LYS A 53 21.63 6.87 4.60
CA LYS A 53 22.54 7.60 5.50
C LYS A 53 22.17 7.44 6.97
N SER A 54 20.87 7.51 7.29
CA SER A 54 20.39 7.57 8.67
C SER A 54 20.03 6.22 9.26
N ASN A 55 19.65 5.25 8.43
CA ASN A 55 19.04 3.97 8.82
C ASN A 55 17.73 4.12 9.63
N VAL A 56 17.07 5.28 9.58
CA VAL A 56 15.73 5.42 10.14
C VAL A 56 14.75 4.59 9.31
N PRO A 57 13.89 3.75 9.92
CA PRO A 57 13.07 2.80 9.20
C PRO A 57 11.80 3.44 8.63
N HIS A 58 11.97 4.36 7.68
CA HIS A 58 10.84 4.90 6.91
C HIS A 58 10.22 3.80 6.05
N VAL A 59 8.93 3.93 5.77
CA VAL A 59 8.20 2.99 4.89
C VAL A 59 7.95 3.67 3.57
N LEU A 60 8.52 3.13 2.51
CA LEU A 60 8.42 3.67 1.15
C LEU A 60 7.66 2.68 0.28
N VAL A 61 6.63 3.18 -0.43
CA VAL A 61 5.80 2.38 -1.34
C VAL A 61 5.72 3.08 -2.69
N PHE A 62 5.93 2.34 -3.76
CA PHE A 62 5.86 2.86 -5.12
C PHE A 62 4.94 2.03 -6.00
N ARG A 63 4.12 2.70 -6.83
CA ARG A 63 3.24 2.08 -7.81
C ARG A 63 3.41 2.77 -9.17
N ILE A 64 3.32 1.97 -10.24
CA ILE A 64 3.25 2.46 -11.62
C ILE A 64 1.78 2.40 -12.04
N SER A 65 1.29 3.45 -12.69
CA SER A 65 -0.04 3.48 -13.28
C SER A 65 0.03 3.46 -14.80
N THR A 66 -1.12 3.23 -15.42
CA THR A 66 -1.29 3.33 -16.88
C THR A 66 -0.84 4.69 -17.41
N ARG A 67 -1.12 5.77 -16.68
CA ARG A 67 -0.73 7.14 -17.07
C ARG A 67 0.78 7.31 -17.10
N GLY A 68 1.46 6.85 -16.06
CA GLY A 68 2.91 6.99 -15.97
C GLY A 68 3.67 6.16 -17.00
N ALA A 69 3.19 4.95 -17.28
CA ALA A 69 3.79 4.06 -18.25
C ALA A 69 3.51 4.48 -19.70
N ASN A 70 2.35 5.09 -19.97
CA ASN A 70 1.94 5.63 -21.26
C ASN A 70 2.06 4.64 -22.45
N ASP A 71 1.75 3.37 -22.20
CA ASP A 71 1.83 2.31 -23.21
C ASP A 71 0.49 1.58 -23.42
N GLY A 72 -0.58 2.09 -22.84
CA GLY A 72 -1.93 1.54 -22.96
C GLY A 72 -2.20 0.29 -22.12
N TYR A 73 -1.20 -0.25 -21.43
CA TYR A 73 -1.41 -1.37 -20.52
C TYR A 73 -1.91 -0.87 -19.15
N ASP A 74 -2.88 -1.59 -18.59
CA ASP A 74 -3.41 -1.25 -17.27
C ASP A 74 -2.55 -1.87 -16.16
N TYR A 75 -1.67 -1.05 -15.58
CA TYR A 75 -0.79 -1.47 -14.48
C TYR A 75 -1.50 -1.57 -13.14
N ASP A 76 -2.69 -1.00 -13.01
CA ASP A 76 -3.46 -1.03 -11.76
C ASP A 76 -4.24 -2.33 -11.59
N VAL A 77 -4.58 -2.99 -12.70
CA VAL A 77 -5.49 -4.14 -12.72
C VAL A 77 -4.77 -5.39 -13.22
N PRO A 78 -4.79 -6.49 -12.44
CA PRO A 78 -4.32 -7.78 -12.95
C PRO A 78 -5.13 -8.21 -14.17
N PRO A 79 -4.57 -9.02 -15.08
CA PRO A 79 -5.28 -9.42 -16.30
C PRO A 79 -6.32 -10.54 -16.06
N TYR A 80 -7.17 -10.40 -15.04
CA TYR A 80 -8.16 -11.41 -14.68
C TYR A 80 -9.36 -11.47 -15.63
N LYS A 81 -9.57 -10.45 -16.47
CA LYS A 81 -10.61 -10.42 -17.51
C LYS A 81 -10.11 -10.83 -18.89
N ASP A 82 -8.80 -11.01 -19.03
CA ASP A 82 -8.21 -11.50 -20.28
C ASP A 82 -8.54 -13.00 -20.45
N PRO A 83 -9.18 -13.43 -21.54
CA PRO A 83 -9.52 -14.83 -21.77
C PRO A 83 -8.34 -15.80 -21.62
N LYS A 84 -7.13 -15.31 -21.88
CA LYS A 84 -5.91 -16.11 -21.73
C LYS A 84 -5.60 -16.43 -20.26
N TYR A 85 -5.98 -15.55 -19.33
CA TYR A 85 -5.58 -15.62 -17.91
C TYR A 85 -6.75 -15.80 -16.94
N VAL A 86 -7.99 -15.76 -17.41
CA VAL A 86 -9.17 -15.90 -16.55
C VAL A 86 -9.12 -17.19 -15.71
N ASN A 87 -8.51 -18.26 -16.23
CA ASN A 87 -8.31 -19.54 -15.53
C ASN A 87 -6.83 -19.81 -15.24
N ASP A 88 -5.96 -18.81 -15.38
CA ASP A 88 -4.52 -18.95 -15.19
C ASP A 88 -3.95 -17.72 -14.44
N PRO A 89 -4.20 -17.62 -13.13
CA PRO A 89 -3.69 -16.51 -12.33
C PRO A 89 -2.16 -16.44 -12.34
N GLU A 90 -1.49 -17.58 -12.36
CA GLU A 90 -0.03 -17.67 -12.33
C GLU A 90 0.57 -17.08 -13.63
N GLY A 91 0.00 -17.45 -14.79
CA GLY A 91 0.40 -16.86 -16.08
C GLY A 91 0.09 -15.37 -16.15
N GLY A 92 -1.05 -14.95 -15.59
CA GLY A 92 -1.39 -13.55 -15.44
C GLY A 92 -0.37 -12.77 -14.60
N ALA A 93 0.08 -13.37 -13.50
CA ALA A 93 1.11 -12.77 -12.65
C ALA A 93 2.44 -12.63 -13.40
N GLU A 94 2.85 -13.62 -14.17
CA GLU A 94 4.08 -13.57 -14.97
C GLU A 94 4.04 -12.46 -16.01
N LYS A 95 2.92 -12.32 -16.73
CA LYS A 95 2.73 -11.23 -17.69
C LYS A 95 2.81 -9.87 -17.02
N HIS A 96 2.03 -9.69 -15.96
CA HIS A 96 1.94 -8.41 -15.24
C HIS A 96 3.29 -8.02 -14.63
N TRP A 97 4.00 -9.00 -14.08
CA TRP A 97 5.33 -8.80 -13.49
C TRP A 97 6.35 -8.32 -14.55
N ARG A 98 6.39 -8.97 -15.72
CA ARG A 98 7.28 -8.55 -16.82
C ARG A 98 6.98 -7.11 -17.24
N LYS A 99 5.71 -6.75 -17.37
CA LYS A 99 5.29 -5.39 -17.72
C LYS A 99 5.77 -4.40 -16.68
N THR A 100 5.56 -4.69 -15.41
CA THR A 100 5.96 -3.82 -14.30
C THR A 100 7.48 -3.67 -14.25
N MET A 101 8.23 -4.75 -14.35
CA MET A 101 9.69 -4.71 -14.31
C MET A 101 10.30 -3.87 -15.43
N ALA A 102 9.70 -3.91 -16.61
CA ALA A 102 10.15 -3.11 -17.76
C ALA A 102 9.97 -1.59 -17.55
N LYS A 103 9.17 -1.18 -16.59
CA LYS A 103 8.85 0.23 -16.31
C LYS A 103 9.42 0.75 -14.99
N LEU A 104 10.07 -0.08 -14.19
CA LEU A 104 10.68 0.40 -12.96
C LEU A 104 11.75 1.44 -13.25
N PRO A 105 11.78 2.55 -12.48
CA PRO A 105 12.88 3.51 -12.58
C PRO A 105 14.23 2.84 -12.29
N PRO A 106 15.32 3.24 -12.98
CA PRO A 106 16.65 2.68 -12.70
C PRO A 106 17.10 2.90 -11.25
N GLU A 107 16.61 3.97 -10.62
CA GLU A 107 16.96 4.36 -9.25
C GLU A 107 16.21 3.55 -8.18
N PHE A 108 15.27 2.68 -8.57
CA PHE A 108 14.45 1.91 -7.63
C PHE A 108 15.32 1.08 -6.68
N ASP A 109 15.22 1.38 -5.38
CA ASP A 109 15.97 0.69 -4.34
C ASP A 109 15.21 -0.55 -3.86
N ARG A 110 15.60 -1.72 -4.38
CA ARG A 110 14.94 -3.00 -4.10
C ARG A 110 14.97 -3.40 -2.62
N LYS A 111 15.93 -2.88 -1.85
CA LYS A 111 16.06 -3.18 -0.43
C LYS A 111 15.14 -2.33 0.45
N ARG A 112 14.85 -1.10 0.01
CA ARG A 112 14.16 -0.10 0.84
C ARG A 112 12.74 0.19 0.42
N VAL A 113 12.41 -0.01 -0.85
CA VAL A 113 11.10 0.38 -1.40
C VAL A 113 10.22 -0.84 -1.61
N TRP A 114 9.00 -0.78 -1.09
CA TRP A 114 7.95 -1.73 -1.38
C TRP A 114 7.31 -1.40 -2.74
N LEU A 115 7.21 -2.38 -3.63
CA LEU A 115 6.49 -2.25 -4.87
C LEU A 115 5.04 -2.64 -4.66
N GLU A 116 4.11 -1.77 -5.07
CA GLU A 116 2.66 -2.04 -5.09
C GLU A 116 2.24 -2.26 -6.55
N PRO A 117 2.17 -3.50 -7.03
CA PRO A 117 2.05 -3.77 -8.46
C PRO A 117 0.62 -3.74 -9.00
N ILE A 118 -0.38 -3.62 -8.14
CA ILE A 118 -1.81 -3.56 -8.50
C ILE A 118 -2.54 -2.64 -7.54
N ASN A 119 -3.74 -2.19 -7.91
CA ASN A 119 -4.51 -1.23 -7.14
C ASN A 119 -6.01 -1.49 -7.24
N GLU A 120 -6.70 -1.40 -6.11
CA GLU A 120 -8.17 -1.48 -5.99
C GLU A 120 -8.80 -2.59 -6.83
N VAL A 121 -8.35 -3.80 -6.56
CA VAL A 121 -8.70 -5.01 -7.30
C VAL A 121 -10.13 -5.49 -7.04
N ASP A 122 -10.63 -6.38 -7.91
CA ASP A 122 -12.01 -6.87 -7.85
C ASP A 122 -12.21 -7.83 -6.67
N LYS A 123 -13.03 -7.42 -5.71
CA LYS A 123 -13.34 -8.19 -4.50
C LYS A 123 -14.06 -9.52 -4.76
N ASP A 124 -14.64 -9.70 -5.93
CA ASP A 124 -15.35 -10.93 -6.29
C ASP A 124 -14.40 -12.02 -6.83
N LEU A 125 -13.11 -11.68 -7.01
CA LEU A 125 -12.09 -12.58 -7.56
C LEU A 125 -10.98 -12.92 -6.55
N CYS A 126 -11.32 -13.02 -5.27
CA CYS A 126 -10.34 -13.20 -4.21
C CYS A 126 -9.46 -14.44 -4.37
N ASP A 127 -10.00 -15.58 -4.76
CA ASP A 127 -9.19 -16.78 -4.94
C ASP A 127 -8.19 -16.64 -6.09
N TRP A 128 -8.65 -16.14 -7.22
CA TRP A 128 -7.79 -15.82 -8.37
C TRP A 128 -6.67 -14.83 -7.95
N LEU A 129 -7.06 -13.78 -7.24
CA LEU A 129 -6.12 -12.74 -6.78
C LEU A 129 -5.11 -13.29 -5.77
N GLY A 130 -5.52 -14.18 -4.88
CA GLY A 130 -4.61 -14.82 -3.94
C GLY A 130 -3.55 -15.65 -4.66
N ARG A 131 -3.94 -16.45 -5.65
CA ARG A 131 -3.02 -17.24 -6.50
C ARG A 131 -2.08 -16.33 -7.30
N PHE A 132 -2.62 -15.27 -7.89
CA PHE A 132 -1.83 -14.22 -8.55
C PHE A 132 -0.79 -13.61 -7.60
N ALA A 133 -1.19 -13.28 -6.39
CA ALA A 133 -0.33 -12.67 -5.39
C ALA A 133 0.82 -13.60 -4.95
N VAL A 134 0.55 -14.86 -4.74
CA VAL A 134 1.59 -15.87 -4.41
C VAL A 134 2.63 -15.94 -5.51
N ARG A 135 2.19 -16.01 -6.76
CA ARG A 135 3.11 -16.07 -7.90
C ARG A 135 3.92 -14.77 -8.02
N THR A 136 3.26 -13.62 -7.89
CA THR A 136 3.92 -12.30 -7.90
C THR A 136 4.99 -12.21 -6.81
N ALA A 137 4.69 -12.60 -5.59
CA ALA A 137 5.65 -12.58 -4.49
C ALA A 137 6.86 -13.50 -4.75
N ASN A 138 6.64 -14.66 -5.36
CA ASN A 138 7.72 -15.57 -5.72
C ASN A 138 8.61 -15.01 -6.82
N LEU A 139 8.04 -14.36 -7.84
CA LEU A 139 8.80 -13.68 -8.90
C LEU A 139 9.60 -12.51 -8.31
N ALA A 140 8.96 -11.73 -7.45
CA ALA A 140 9.59 -10.59 -6.78
C ALA A 140 10.77 -11.03 -5.89
N GLN A 141 10.63 -12.14 -5.17
CA GLN A 141 11.71 -12.66 -4.34
C GLN A 141 12.97 -12.99 -5.15
N LYS A 142 12.80 -13.58 -6.33
CA LYS A 142 13.92 -13.87 -7.23
C LYS A 142 14.66 -12.62 -7.70
N GLU A 143 13.93 -11.50 -7.80
CA GLU A 143 14.46 -10.19 -8.19
C GLU A 143 14.94 -9.37 -6.99
N GLY A 144 14.83 -9.88 -5.77
CA GLY A 144 15.18 -9.15 -4.57
C GLY A 144 14.24 -7.98 -4.25
N ILE A 145 13.00 -8.03 -4.72
CA ILE A 145 12.00 -6.97 -4.56
C ILE A 145 10.98 -7.33 -3.50
N LYS A 146 10.62 -6.35 -2.67
CA LYS A 146 9.53 -6.44 -1.69
C LYS A 146 8.24 -6.00 -2.34
N VAL A 147 7.16 -6.75 -2.13
CA VAL A 147 5.84 -6.43 -2.69
C VAL A 147 4.78 -6.28 -1.61
N THR A 148 3.85 -5.35 -1.83
CA THR A 148 2.67 -5.16 -0.99
C THR A 148 1.45 -5.22 -1.90
N LEU A 149 0.57 -6.20 -1.67
CA LEU A 149 -0.40 -6.64 -2.65
C LEU A 149 -1.83 -6.20 -2.34
N PHE A 150 -2.56 -6.08 -3.42
CA PHE A 150 -3.98 -5.80 -3.58
C PHE A 150 -4.31 -4.31 -3.55
N ALA A 151 -3.85 -3.55 -2.59
CA ALA A 151 -4.29 -2.15 -2.39
C ALA A 151 -5.83 -2.06 -2.42
N TRP A 152 -6.47 -2.89 -1.59
CA TRP A 152 -7.92 -3.01 -1.55
C TRP A 152 -8.61 -1.68 -1.34
N SER A 153 -9.66 -1.44 -2.12
CA SER A 153 -10.55 -0.29 -1.89
C SER A 153 -11.15 -0.33 -0.47
N SER A 154 -11.48 0.83 0.06
CA SER A 154 -11.99 0.94 1.43
C SER A 154 -13.26 0.11 1.63
N GLY A 155 -13.28 -0.71 2.68
CA GLY A 155 -14.38 -1.61 2.95
C GLY A 155 -14.35 -2.92 2.16
N GLU A 156 -13.24 -3.22 1.50
CA GLU A 156 -13.06 -4.45 0.71
C GLU A 156 -11.82 -5.23 1.17
N PRO A 157 -11.76 -6.55 0.91
CA PRO A 157 -12.87 -7.42 0.53
C PRO A 157 -13.79 -7.74 1.72
N GLU A 158 -14.86 -8.48 1.49
CA GLU A 158 -15.62 -9.11 2.57
C GLU A 158 -14.73 -10.12 3.32
N PRO A 159 -14.95 -10.33 4.63
CA PRO A 159 -14.12 -11.29 5.40
C PRO A 159 -13.99 -12.67 4.75
N SER A 160 -15.08 -13.17 4.16
CA SER A 160 -15.07 -14.46 3.45
C SER A 160 -14.09 -14.50 2.25
N GLY A 161 -13.82 -13.35 1.64
CA GLY A 161 -12.84 -13.24 0.56
C GLY A 161 -11.43 -13.60 1.01
N TRP A 162 -11.06 -13.25 2.23
CA TRP A 162 -9.78 -13.61 2.83
C TRP A 162 -9.67 -15.12 3.10
N GLU A 163 -10.79 -15.83 3.20
CA GLU A 163 -10.83 -17.25 3.52
C GLU A 163 -10.81 -18.15 2.28
N THR A 164 -10.73 -17.62 1.07
CA THR A 164 -10.51 -18.43 -0.12
C THR A 164 -9.15 -19.13 -0.06
N PRO A 165 -8.99 -20.31 -0.69
CA PRO A 165 -7.72 -21.04 -0.65
C PRO A 165 -6.52 -20.23 -1.14
N GLY A 166 -6.68 -19.48 -2.22
CA GLY A 166 -5.63 -18.63 -2.77
C GLY A 166 -5.20 -17.52 -1.81
N MET A 167 -6.16 -16.86 -1.17
CA MET A 167 -5.87 -15.78 -0.21
C MET A 167 -5.20 -16.33 1.05
N LEU A 168 -5.68 -17.42 1.61
CA LEU A 168 -5.04 -18.06 2.76
C LEU A 168 -3.60 -18.46 2.45
N LYS A 169 -3.36 -18.96 1.24
CA LYS A 169 -2.00 -19.30 0.80
C LYS A 169 -1.10 -18.06 0.75
N TYR A 170 -1.60 -16.93 0.25
CA TYR A 170 -0.85 -15.69 0.26
C TYR A 170 -0.56 -15.19 1.69
N LEU A 171 -1.56 -15.24 2.58
CA LEU A 171 -1.36 -14.83 3.97
C LEU A 171 -0.31 -15.70 4.68
N ARG A 172 -0.30 -17.00 4.44
CA ARG A 172 0.74 -17.91 4.96
C ARG A 172 2.12 -17.59 4.39
N LEU A 173 2.18 -17.19 3.12
CA LEU A 173 3.44 -16.75 2.51
C LEU A 173 3.94 -15.46 3.17
N CYS A 174 3.07 -14.47 3.41
CA CYS A 174 3.42 -13.25 4.13
C CYS A 174 3.99 -13.55 5.52
N ALA A 175 3.39 -14.50 6.23
CA ALA A 175 3.88 -14.94 7.55
C ALA A 175 5.30 -15.50 7.50
N LYS A 176 5.64 -16.22 6.43
CA LYS A 176 6.99 -16.79 6.22
C LYS A 176 8.00 -15.76 5.71
N ARG A 177 7.54 -14.70 5.06
CA ARG A 177 8.39 -13.68 4.43
C ARG A 177 7.92 -12.27 4.78
N PRO A 178 7.90 -11.91 6.09
CA PRO A 178 7.34 -10.63 6.53
C PRO A 178 8.12 -9.42 6.01
N HIS A 179 9.38 -9.60 5.60
CA HIS A 179 10.20 -8.52 5.04
C HIS A 179 10.15 -8.43 3.52
N GLN A 180 9.38 -9.31 2.85
CA GLN A 180 9.35 -9.40 1.40
C GLN A 180 7.93 -9.34 0.83
N ALA A 181 6.92 -9.82 1.55
CA ALA A 181 5.54 -9.83 1.11
C ALA A 181 4.61 -9.27 2.19
N ALA A 182 3.75 -8.35 1.82
CA ALA A 182 2.81 -7.67 2.70
C ALA A 182 1.46 -7.45 2.03
N VAL A 183 0.51 -6.89 2.77
CA VAL A 183 -0.82 -6.52 2.30
C VAL A 183 -0.97 -5.00 2.31
N ALA A 184 -1.44 -4.44 1.20
CA ALA A 184 -1.78 -3.02 1.09
C ALA A 184 -3.32 -2.85 1.16
N LEU A 185 -3.76 -1.88 1.93
CA LEU A 185 -5.17 -1.52 2.11
C LEU A 185 -5.35 -0.03 1.93
N HIS A 186 -6.55 0.37 1.48
CA HIS A 186 -7.02 1.75 1.52
C HIS A 186 -8.09 1.88 2.61
N GLU A 187 -8.03 3.00 3.36
CA GLU A 187 -8.95 3.24 4.47
C GLU A 187 -9.48 4.68 4.43
N TYR A 188 -10.40 4.96 3.49
CA TYR A 188 -11.13 6.23 3.45
C TYR A 188 -12.40 6.15 4.29
N SER A 189 -12.70 7.21 5.05
CA SER A 189 -13.97 7.30 5.79
C SER A 189 -15.19 7.54 4.89
N TYR A 190 -14.97 8.23 3.77
CA TYR A 190 -16.01 8.75 2.87
C TYR A 190 -17.01 9.73 3.51
N LEU A 191 -16.75 10.12 4.76
CA LEU A 191 -17.56 11.12 5.47
C LEU A 191 -16.63 12.24 5.96
N GLU A 192 -17.10 13.49 5.83
CA GLU A 192 -16.30 14.65 6.17
C GLU A 192 -16.36 15.02 7.66
N ASN A 193 -17.47 14.69 8.34
CA ASN A 193 -17.75 15.16 9.68
C ASN A 193 -16.96 14.42 10.77
N ASP A 194 -16.88 13.09 10.68
CA ASP A 194 -16.15 12.26 11.63
C ASP A 194 -15.39 11.18 10.89
N ILE A 195 -14.05 11.19 11.04
CA ILE A 195 -13.16 10.21 10.40
C ILE A 195 -13.47 8.78 10.87
N PHE A 196 -14.04 8.60 12.06
CA PHE A 196 -14.39 7.28 12.60
C PHE A 196 -15.87 6.92 12.48
N ASP A 197 -16.68 7.69 11.75
CA ASP A 197 -18.13 7.44 11.69
C ASP A 197 -18.48 6.04 11.14
N GLN A 198 -17.65 5.51 10.25
CA GLN A 198 -17.79 4.16 9.71
C GLN A 198 -16.70 3.20 10.23
N PHE A 199 -16.17 3.47 11.41
CA PHE A 199 -15.23 2.54 12.05
C PHE A 199 -16.01 1.30 12.56
N PRO A 200 -15.52 0.06 12.36
CA PRO A 200 -14.27 -0.31 11.69
C PRO A 200 -14.43 -0.68 10.20
N PHE A 201 -15.56 -0.36 9.56
CA PHE A 201 -15.86 -0.77 8.17
C PHE A 201 -14.96 -0.09 7.14
N LYS A 202 -14.53 1.15 7.40
CA LYS A 202 -13.65 1.95 6.53
C LYS A 202 -12.31 2.20 7.21
N ILE A 203 -12.18 3.23 8.04
CA ILE A 203 -11.02 3.37 8.92
C ILE A 203 -11.06 2.21 9.94
N GLY A 204 -9.97 1.47 10.06
CA GLY A 204 -9.91 0.30 10.93
C GLY A 204 -10.22 -1.02 10.23
N ARG A 205 -10.47 -1.01 8.92
CA ARG A 205 -10.80 -2.22 8.13
C ARG A 205 -9.76 -3.33 8.27
N PHE A 206 -8.50 -3.00 8.49
CA PHE A 206 -7.43 -3.97 8.70
C PHE A 206 -7.75 -4.98 9.80
N GLN A 207 -8.61 -4.65 10.75
CA GLN A 207 -8.97 -5.55 11.85
C GLN A 207 -9.72 -6.79 11.37
N TYR A 208 -10.51 -6.68 10.28
CA TYR A 208 -11.16 -7.84 9.68
C TYR A 208 -10.14 -8.84 9.13
N LEU A 209 -9.09 -8.35 8.48
CA LEU A 209 -7.98 -9.19 8.03
C LEU A 209 -7.31 -9.90 9.22
N PHE A 210 -7.03 -9.17 10.29
CA PHE A 210 -6.38 -9.73 11.48
C PHE A 210 -7.25 -10.79 12.17
N GLN A 211 -8.55 -10.58 12.22
CA GLN A 211 -9.49 -11.57 12.77
C GLN A 211 -9.47 -12.87 11.96
N ILE A 212 -9.41 -12.78 10.63
CA ILE A 212 -9.30 -13.95 9.77
C ILE A 212 -7.97 -14.68 9.99
N CYS A 213 -6.86 -13.95 10.06
CA CYS A 213 -5.57 -14.54 10.36
C CYS A 213 -5.58 -15.29 11.71
N ASP A 214 -6.11 -14.64 12.74
CA ASP A 214 -6.22 -15.24 14.09
C ASP A 214 -7.08 -16.50 14.08
N LYS A 215 -8.22 -16.47 13.39
CA LYS A 215 -9.12 -17.62 13.22
C LYS A 215 -8.42 -18.83 12.60
N HIS A 216 -7.53 -18.59 11.64
CA HIS A 216 -6.82 -19.64 10.91
C HIS A 216 -5.42 -19.94 11.47
N ASN A 217 -5.07 -19.38 12.62
CA ASN A 217 -3.75 -19.53 13.24
C ASN A 217 -2.60 -19.12 12.30
N ILE A 218 -2.82 -18.09 11.50
CA ILE A 218 -1.82 -17.51 10.63
C ILE A 218 -1.26 -16.26 11.33
N PRO A 219 0.05 -16.13 11.50
CA PRO A 219 0.64 -14.88 11.97
C PRO A 219 0.19 -13.71 11.09
N ARG A 220 -0.20 -12.62 11.72
CA ARG A 220 -0.72 -11.46 10.99
C ARG A 220 0.34 -10.91 10.04
N PRO A 221 -0.02 -10.59 8.78
CA PRO A 221 0.90 -10.02 7.81
C PRO A 221 1.27 -8.59 8.21
N ARG A 222 2.36 -8.08 7.67
CA ARG A 222 2.60 -6.64 7.66
C ARG A 222 1.60 -5.97 6.73
N VAL A 223 1.12 -4.81 7.15
CA VAL A 223 0.10 -4.05 6.42
C VAL A 223 0.61 -2.65 6.16
N HIS A 224 0.42 -2.20 4.93
CA HIS A 224 0.64 -0.83 4.51
C HIS A 224 -0.72 -0.21 4.16
N ILE A 225 -1.08 0.86 4.87
CA ILE A 225 -2.26 1.64 4.53
C ILE A 225 -1.79 2.66 3.49
N THR A 226 -1.81 2.24 2.23
CA THR A 226 -1.18 3.01 1.15
C THR A 226 -1.97 4.22 0.70
N GLU A 227 -3.23 4.31 1.12
CA GLU A 227 -4.06 5.50 1.00
C GLU A 227 -5.06 5.53 2.16
N TRP A 228 -5.17 6.67 2.81
CA TRP A 228 -6.24 6.92 3.77
C TRP A 228 -6.62 8.40 3.78
N GLY A 229 -7.79 8.70 4.26
CA GLY A 229 -8.28 10.06 4.30
C GLY A 229 -9.78 10.13 4.58
N TRP A 230 -10.37 11.27 4.23
CA TRP A 230 -11.77 11.58 4.49
C TRP A 230 -12.66 11.15 3.33
N THR A 231 -12.83 12.00 2.34
CA THR A 231 -13.48 11.65 1.07
C THR A 231 -12.48 11.75 -0.06
N LEU A 232 -12.80 11.13 -1.19
CA LEU A 232 -11.95 11.23 -2.37
C LEU A 232 -11.77 12.70 -2.76
N ASN A 233 -10.51 13.10 -2.93
CA ASN A 233 -10.13 14.47 -3.33
C ASN A 233 -10.52 15.59 -2.34
N THR A 234 -10.84 15.25 -1.10
CA THR A 234 -11.16 16.25 -0.08
C THR A 234 -10.26 16.09 1.12
N VAL A 235 -9.52 17.14 1.45
CA VAL A 235 -8.80 17.27 2.72
C VAL A 235 -9.43 18.42 3.49
N PRO A 236 -9.93 18.18 4.71
CA PRO A 236 -10.53 19.26 5.49
C PRO A 236 -9.51 20.32 5.90
N PRO A 237 -9.98 21.48 6.35
CA PRO A 237 -9.07 22.52 6.88
C PRO A 237 -8.20 22.00 8.01
N PRO A 238 -7.03 22.62 8.26
CA PRO A 238 -6.07 22.15 9.27
C PRO A 238 -6.67 21.94 10.66
N GLU A 239 -7.60 22.79 11.07
CA GLU A 239 -8.27 22.72 12.37
C GLU A 239 -9.01 21.41 12.59
N LYS A 240 -9.51 20.80 11.51
CA LYS A 240 -10.16 19.49 11.53
C LYS A 240 -9.18 18.38 11.18
N ALA A 241 -8.35 18.58 10.18
CA ALA A 241 -7.42 17.55 9.69
C ALA A 241 -6.42 17.12 10.76
N ILE A 242 -5.83 18.07 11.51
CA ILE A 242 -4.79 17.76 12.49
C ILE A 242 -5.27 16.85 13.62
N PRO A 243 -6.42 17.12 14.27
CA PRO A 243 -6.97 16.18 15.26
C PRO A 243 -7.28 14.80 14.67
N ASP A 244 -7.85 14.75 13.47
CA ASP A 244 -8.16 13.48 12.80
C ASP A 244 -6.89 12.68 12.51
N ILE A 245 -5.83 13.32 12.00
CA ILE A 245 -4.52 12.69 11.76
C ILE A 245 -3.95 12.12 13.06
N ARG A 246 -4.04 12.88 14.14
CA ARG A 246 -3.59 12.41 15.47
C ARG A 246 -4.34 11.16 15.89
N ASN A 247 -5.66 11.17 15.79
CA ASN A 247 -6.52 10.08 16.23
C ASN A 247 -6.32 8.81 15.39
N VAL A 248 -6.20 8.96 14.07
CA VAL A 248 -5.90 7.85 13.17
C VAL A 248 -4.49 7.32 13.41
N GLY A 249 -3.52 8.21 13.63
CA GLY A 249 -2.16 7.84 14.00
C GLY A 249 -2.09 7.01 15.29
N GLU A 250 -2.87 7.38 16.29
CA GLU A 250 -2.99 6.62 17.56
C GLU A 250 -3.60 5.23 17.32
N LEU A 251 -4.60 5.13 16.45
CA LEU A 251 -5.18 3.83 16.08
C LEU A 251 -4.12 2.93 15.45
N TYR A 252 -3.44 3.39 14.41
CA TYR A 252 -2.45 2.57 13.71
C TYR A 252 -1.24 2.24 14.59
N ALA A 253 -0.87 3.12 15.50
CA ALA A 253 0.26 2.90 16.40
C ALA A 253 0.04 1.74 17.38
N ARG A 254 -1.21 1.37 17.64
CA ARG A 254 -1.53 0.23 18.53
C ARG A 254 -1.25 -1.13 17.91
N PHE A 255 -1.06 -1.19 16.57
CA PHE A 255 -0.88 -2.43 15.84
C PHE A 255 0.52 -2.49 15.22
N PRO A 256 1.44 -3.30 15.79
CA PRO A 256 2.81 -3.39 15.26
C PRO A 256 2.87 -3.82 13.80
N GLU A 257 1.87 -4.58 13.34
CA GLU A 257 1.79 -5.10 11.98
C GLU A 257 1.55 -4.00 10.95
N ILE A 258 0.93 -2.87 11.33
CA ILE A 258 0.77 -1.71 10.46
C ILE A 258 2.08 -0.94 10.47
N GLU A 259 2.80 -0.99 9.36
CA GLU A 259 4.11 -0.35 9.25
C GLU A 259 4.04 1.12 8.86
N GLY A 260 3.05 1.49 8.06
CA GLY A 260 2.92 2.86 7.59
C GLY A 260 1.53 3.15 7.02
N ALA A 261 1.18 4.44 7.01
CA ALA A 261 -0.09 4.93 6.50
C ALA A 261 0.09 6.27 5.80
N ALA A 262 -0.23 6.33 4.50
CA ALA A 262 -0.05 7.50 3.66
C ALA A 262 -1.37 8.24 3.45
N ILE A 263 -1.39 9.52 3.81
CA ILE A 263 -2.56 10.38 3.61
C ILE A 263 -2.72 10.69 2.12
N TRP A 264 -3.85 10.37 1.54
CA TRP A 264 -4.24 10.82 0.22
C TRP A 264 -4.76 12.25 0.32
N TYR A 265 -4.27 13.24 -0.28
CA TYR A 265 -3.19 13.31 -1.23
C TYR A 265 -2.49 14.65 -1.07
N LEU A 266 -1.19 14.70 -1.22
CA LEU A 266 -0.44 15.95 -1.07
C LEU A 266 -0.54 16.79 -2.35
N GLY A 267 -1.32 17.86 -2.26
CA GLY A 267 -1.57 18.79 -3.36
C GLY A 267 -3.01 18.79 -3.83
N PRO A 268 -3.36 19.63 -4.80
CA PRO A 268 -4.70 19.61 -5.37
C PRO A 268 -4.94 18.27 -6.06
N ALA A 269 -6.18 17.82 -5.99
CA ALA A 269 -6.61 16.60 -6.65
C ALA A 269 -6.35 16.65 -8.17
N PHE A 270 -6.24 15.49 -8.78
CA PHE A 270 -6.07 15.34 -10.22
C PHE A 270 -7.18 16.00 -11.03
#